data_a1652280b5c14d63c54fa25563bcc18f
#
_entry.id   a1652280b5c14d63c54fa25563bcc18f
#
_cell.length_a   1.000
_cell.length_b   1.000
_cell.length_c   1.000
_cell.angle_alpha   90.00
_cell.angle_beta   90.00
_cell.angle_gamma   90.00
#
_symmetry.space_group_name_H-M   'P 1'
#
loop_
_entity.id
_entity.type
_entity.pdbx_description
1 polymer ?
#
loop_
_entity_poly.entity_id
_entity_poly.type
_entity_poly.pdbx_seq_one_letter_code
_entity_poly.pdbx_strand_id
1 'polypeptide(L)'
;IDREKADIQYPIFVKEELVLNYKGEEIDGVAFDVDLQKELKKDIKLQSLPLFISEVDGKKQYIIPLRGKGLWGPIWGFISLEDDLNKVFGAVFDHKSETPGLGAEINQPFFEDPFSGKSIFEGEELKSIKVIKGGAGEDNMYGVDGISGGTITSDGVTDMLLERLTMYLPYFNKIKPTIEVNSVFSSMDSV
;
A
#
# COMPACT_ATOMS: atom_id res chain seq x y z
N ILE A 1 4.24 12.75 5.13
CA ILE A 1 4.93 13.14 6.40
C ILE A 1 6.38 13.43 6.06
N ASP A 2 6.85 14.63 6.39
CA ASP A 2 8.25 15.01 6.25
C ASP A 2 9.10 14.21 7.26
N ARG A 3 10.19 13.58 6.80
CA ARG A 3 11.05 12.75 7.65
C ARG A 3 11.61 13.50 8.87
N GLU A 4 11.95 14.78 8.71
CA GLU A 4 12.49 15.62 9.79
C GLU A 4 11.42 16.03 10.82
N LYS A 5 10.16 15.90 10.47
CA LYS A 5 8.98 16.26 11.29
C LYS A 5 8.12 15.06 11.64
N ALA A 6 8.58 13.85 11.36
CA ALA A 6 7.79 12.63 11.50
C ALA A 6 7.21 12.47 12.91
N ASP A 7 8.00 12.71 13.95
CA ASP A 7 7.57 12.59 15.36
C ASP A 7 6.41 13.55 15.72
N ILE A 8 6.37 14.72 15.05
CA ILE A 8 5.33 15.73 15.29
C ILE A 8 4.13 15.46 14.37
N GLN A 9 4.37 15.08 13.11
CA GLN A 9 3.32 14.92 12.11
C GLN A 9 2.60 13.58 12.22
N TYR A 10 3.28 12.53 12.65
CA TYR A 10 2.69 11.19 12.79
C TYR A 10 1.41 11.21 13.63
N PRO A 11 1.38 11.71 14.88
CA PRO A 11 0.17 11.71 15.70
C PRO A 11 -0.90 12.69 15.18
N ILE A 12 -0.54 13.63 14.29
CA ILE A 12 -1.52 14.54 13.68
C ILE A 12 -2.31 13.81 12.59
N PHE A 13 -1.64 13.02 11.76
CA PHE A 13 -2.25 12.39 10.58
C PHE A 13 -2.72 10.96 10.85
N VAL A 14 -1.95 10.15 11.59
CA VAL A 14 -2.34 8.77 11.92
C VAL A 14 -3.31 8.80 13.09
N LYS A 15 -4.52 8.34 12.86
CA LYS A 15 -5.62 8.35 13.83
C LYS A 15 -5.83 7.00 14.49
N GLU A 16 -5.59 5.93 13.77
CA GLU A 16 -5.77 4.56 14.25
C GLU A 16 -4.60 3.69 13.79
N GLU A 17 -4.18 2.78 14.63
CA GLU A 17 -3.21 1.74 14.34
C GLU A 17 -3.85 0.39 14.66
N LEU A 18 -3.91 -0.48 13.67
CA LEU A 18 -4.51 -1.80 13.81
C LEU A 18 -3.47 -2.89 13.54
N VAL A 19 -3.56 -3.97 14.28
CA VAL A 19 -2.88 -5.23 13.95
C VAL A 19 -3.94 -6.25 13.59
N LEU A 20 -3.86 -6.79 12.37
CA LEU A 20 -4.85 -7.72 11.85
C LEU A 20 -4.25 -9.14 11.78
N ASN A 21 -5.11 -10.14 11.94
CA ASN A 21 -4.77 -11.51 11.60
C ASN A 21 -5.12 -11.84 10.13
N TYR A 22 -4.77 -13.03 9.66
CA TYR A 22 -5.03 -13.50 8.29
C TYR A 22 -6.50 -13.53 7.88
N LYS A 23 -7.44 -13.45 8.83
CA LYS A 23 -8.88 -13.37 8.58
C LYS A 23 -9.37 -11.91 8.50
N GLY A 24 -8.48 -10.94 8.62
CA GLY A 24 -8.83 -9.52 8.70
C GLY A 24 -9.58 -9.17 10.00
N GLU A 25 -9.30 -9.86 11.10
CA GLU A 25 -9.79 -9.54 12.43
C GLU A 25 -8.71 -8.78 13.18
N GLU A 26 -9.11 -7.76 13.93
CA GLU A 26 -8.19 -7.03 14.80
C GLU A 26 -7.76 -7.93 15.96
N ILE A 27 -6.46 -7.87 16.26
CA ILE A 27 -5.83 -8.58 17.37
C ILE A 27 -5.01 -7.59 18.20
N ASP A 28 -4.75 -7.93 19.45
CA ASP A 28 -3.92 -7.13 20.34
C ASP A 28 -2.50 -6.95 19.77
N GLY A 29 -2.00 -5.72 19.82
CA GLY A 29 -0.65 -5.37 19.36
C GLY A 29 -0.52 -3.90 19.04
N VAL A 30 0.72 -3.47 18.80
CA VAL A 30 1.06 -2.13 18.33
C VAL A 30 1.55 -2.27 16.88
N ALA A 31 0.86 -1.65 15.93
CA ALA A 31 1.16 -1.80 14.50
C ALA A 31 2.58 -1.34 14.16
N PHE A 32 3.06 -0.30 14.84
CA PHE A 32 4.41 0.22 14.66
C PHE A 32 5.51 -0.78 15.06
N ASP A 33 5.22 -1.68 16.01
CA ASP A 33 6.18 -2.68 16.51
C ASP A 33 6.23 -3.95 15.66
N VAL A 34 5.34 -4.09 14.68
CA VAL A 34 5.28 -5.27 13.81
C VAL A 34 6.44 -5.27 12.82
N ASP A 35 7.39 -6.17 13.03
CA ASP A 35 8.52 -6.39 12.13
C ASP A 35 8.13 -7.29 10.95
N LEU A 36 7.79 -6.69 9.81
CA LEU A 36 7.40 -7.42 8.60
C LEU A 36 8.47 -8.44 8.14
N GLN A 37 9.74 -8.20 8.40
CA GLN A 37 10.79 -9.17 8.05
C GLN A 37 10.66 -10.46 8.84
N LYS A 38 10.19 -10.39 10.08
CA LYS A 38 9.93 -11.55 10.91
C LYS A 38 8.58 -12.17 10.57
N GLU A 39 7.56 -11.33 10.35
CA GLU A 39 6.22 -11.81 10.03
C GLU A 39 6.19 -12.65 8.75
N LEU A 40 6.86 -12.20 7.69
CA LEU A 40 6.93 -12.88 6.40
C LEU A 40 7.62 -14.26 6.43
N LYS A 41 8.30 -14.60 7.52
CA LYS A 41 8.90 -15.93 7.71
C LYS A 41 7.96 -16.92 8.40
N LYS A 42 6.87 -16.42 8.96
CA LYS A 42 5.86 -17.25 9.64
C LYS A 42 4.89 -17.86 8.62
N ASP A 43 4.23 -18.95 9.04
CA ASP A 43 3.02 -19.40 8.33
C ASP A 43 2.02 -18.24 8.23
N ILE A 44 1.33 -18.13 7.09
CA ILE A 44 0.40 -17.03 6.80
C ILE A 44 -0.67 -16.85 7.90
N LYS A 45 -1.11 -17.95 8.52
CA LYS A 45 -2.10 -17.94 9.61
C LYS A 45 -1.58 -17.37 10.93
N LEU A 46 -0.27 -17.24 11.06
CA LEU A 46 0.41 -16.73 12.25
C LEU A 46 1.00 -15.34 12.05
N GLN A 47 0.80 -14.76 10.87
CA GLN A 47 1.28 -13.41 10.58
C GLN A 47 0.40 -12.35 11.20
N SER A 48 1.05 -11.33 11.72
CA SER A 48 0.43 -10.07 12.15
C SER A 48 0.56 -9.05 11.04
N LEU A 49 -0.54 -8.42 10.65
CA LEU A 49 -0.63 -7.48 9.54
C LEU A 49 -0.87 -6.07 10.09
N PRO A 50 0.14 -5.18 10.08
CA PRO A 50 -0.03 -3.81 10.56
C PRO A 50 -0.78 -2.96 9.53
N LEU A 51 -1.74 -2.17 9.99
CA LEU A 51 -2.49 -1.23 9.19
C LEU A 51 -2.57 0.11 9.93
N PHE A 52 -2.29 1.20 9.22
CA PHE A 52 -2.43 2.54 9.76
C PHE A 52 -3.56 3.27 9.05
N ILE A 53 -4.40 3.96 9.80
CA ILE A 53 -5.47 4.76 9.25
C ILE A 53 -5.17 6.22 9.52
N SER A 54 -5.00 6.99 8.46
CA SER A 54 -4.82 8.45 8.53
C SER A 54 -6.09 9.16 8.08
N GLU A 55 -6.15 10.44 8.40
CA GLU A 55 -7.19 11.33 7.94
C GLU A 55 -6.56 12.60 7.35
N VAL A 56 -6.89 12.87 6.09
CA VAL A 56 -6.47 14.08 5.38
C VAL A 56 -7.71 14.72 4.77
N ASP A 57 -7.94 16.00 5.09
CA ASP A 57 -9.10 16.77 4.62
C ASP A 57 -10.45 16.07 4.89
N GLY A 58 -10.57 15.41 6.06
CA GLY A 58 -11.78 14.70 6.48
C GLY A 58 -12.00 13.35 5.79
N LYS A 59 -11.05 12.87 4.97
CA LYS A 59 -11.10 11.57 4.30
C LYS A 59 -10.11 10.60 4.92
N LYS A 60 -10.57 9.38 5.17
CA LYS A 60 -9.71 8.29 5.66
C LYS A 60 -8.79 7.79 4.54
N GLN A 61 -7.57 7.44 4.93
CA GLN A 61 -6.63 6.71 4.10
C GLN A 61 -6.11 5.50 4.85
N TYR A 62 -5.98 4.40 4.13
CA TYR A 62 -5.52 3.12 4.65
C TYR A 62 -4.09 2.87 4.19
N ILE A 63 -3.14 2.97 5.12
CA ILE A 63 -1.72 2.87 4.84
C ILE A 63 -1.24 1.46 5.18
N ILE A 64 -0.75 0.77 4.16
CA ILE A 64 -0.31 -0.63 4.23
C ILE A 64 1.20 -0.66 4.08
N PRO A 65 1.93 -1.16 5.08
CA PRO A 65 3.36 -1.41 4.96
C PRO A 65 3.64 -2.55 3.99
N LEU A 66 4.66 -2.35 3.17
CA LEU A 66 5.07 -3.27 2.12
C LEU A 66 6.47 -3.82 2.43
N ARG A 67 6.70 -5.08 2.11
CA ARG A 67 8.03 -5.68 2.11
C ARG A 67 8.09 -6.81 1.10
N GLY A 68 9.12 -6.81 0.28
CA GLY A 68 9.35 -7.79 -0.77
C GLY A 68 10.84 -8.01 -1.04
N LYS A 69 11.13 -8.57 -2.20
CA LYS A 69 12.48 -8.90 -2.64
C LYS A 69 12.76 -8.22 -3.99
N GLY A 70 13.83 -7.44 -4.04
CA GLY A 70 14.40 -6.95 -5.28
C GLY A 70 15.46 -7.89 -5.85
N LEU A 71 16.29 -7.35 -6.75
CA LEU A 71 17.38 -8.11 -7.35
C LEU A 71 18.50 -8.43 -6.34
N TRP A 72 18.95 -7.44 -5.60
CA TRP A 72 20.11 -7.56 -4.71
C TRP A 72 19.75 -7.63 -3.23
N GLY A 73 18.51 -7.40 -2.87
CA GLY A 73 18.12 -7.44 -1.47
C GLY A 73 16.66 -7.16 -1.24
N PRO A 74 16.28 -6.95 0.04
CA PRO A 74 14.92 -6.57 0.35
C PRO A 74 14.60 -5.18 -0.18
N ILE A 75 13.37 -5.04 -0.64
CA ILE A 75 12.70 -3.79 -0.93
C ILE A 75 11.51 -3.64 0.03
N TRP A 76 11.12 -2.43 0.34
CA TRP A 76 9.99 -2.13 1.22
C TRP A 76 9.37 -0.79 0.87
N GLY A 77 8.30 -0.47 1.54
CA GLY A 77 7.63 0.80 1.33
C GLY A 77 6.27 0.85 2.02
N PHE A 78 5.45 1.74 1.54
CA PHE A 78 4.07 1.89 1.96
C PHE A 78 3.21 2.20 0.74
N ILE A 79 2.00 1.66 0.73
CA ILE A 79 0.93 2.10 -0.18
C ILE A 79 -0.22 2.64 0.66
N SER A 80 -0.76 3.78 0.27
CA SER A 80 -1.94 4.38 0.88
C SER A 80 -3.11 4.32 -0.08
N LEU A 81 -4.23 3.76 0.38
CA LEU A 81 -5.48 3.73 -0.36
C LEU A 81 -6.41 4.83 0.14
N GLU A 82 -7.22 5.39 -0.74
CA GLU A 82 -8.31 6.30 -0.39
C GLU A 82 -9.40 5.58 0.40
N ASP A 83 -10.39 6.30 0.86
CA ASP A 83 -11.53 5.81 1.65
C ASP A 83 -12.40 4.77 0.94
N ASP A 84 -12.34 4.71 -0.41
CA ASP A 84 -13.00 3.69 -1.23
C ASP A 84 -12.28 2.33 -1.23
N LEU A 85 -11.09 2.21 -0.61
CA LEU A 85 -10.23 1.03 -0.60
C LEU A 85 -9.84 0.53 -2.00
N ASN A 86 -9.92 1.38 -3.00
CA ASN A 86 -9.61 1.06 -4.38
C ASN A 86 -8.58 2.00 -4.98
N LYS A 87 -8.79 3.31 -4.86
CA LYS A 87 -7.85 4.28 -5.38
C LYS A 87 -6.62 4.40 -4.51
N VAL A 88 -5.47 4.46 -5.15
CA VAL A 88 -4.20 4.75 -4.50
C VAL A 88 -4.08 6.25 -4.28
N PHE A 89 -3.95 6.65 -3.03
CA PHE A 89 -3.62 8.01 -2.66
C PHE A 89 -2.13 8.31 -2.94
N GLY A 90 -1.26 7.34 -2.69
CA GLY A 90 0.17 7.42 -2.97
C GLY A 90 0.91 6.15 -2.57
N ALA A 91 2.13 6.01 -3.06
CA ALA A 91 3.02 4.94 -2.68
C ALA A 91 4.44 5.49 -2.53
N VAL A 92 5.21 4.89 -1.63
CA VAL A 92 6.64 5.18 -1.46
C VAL A 92 7.40 3.88 -1.30
N PHE A 93 8.59 3.84 -1.86
CA PHE A 93 9.42 2.65 -1.86
C PHE A 93 10.85 2.96 -1.40
N ASP A 94 11.52 1.94 -0.93
CA ASP A 94 12.94 2.00 -0.58
C ASP A 94 13.57 0.62 -0.75
N HIS A 95 14.89 0.56 -0.70
CA HIS A 95 15.65 -0.66 -0.94
C HIS A 95 16.90 -0.72 -0.06
N LYS A 96 17.43 -1.92 0.12
CA LYS A 96 18.68 -2.10 0.88
C LYS A 96 19.93 -1.86 0.05
N SER A 97 19.97 -2.38 -1.18
CA SER A 97 21.22 -2.53 -1.93
C SER A 97 21.02 -2.63 -3.45
N GLU A 98 19.93 -2.08 -3.98
CA GLU A 98 19.73 -2.06 -5.43
C GLU A 98 20.74 -1.13 -6.12
N THR A 99 20.99 -1.37 -7.40
CA THR A 99 22.00 -0.62 -8.16
C THR A 99 21.51 0.79 -8.50
N PRO A 100 22.29 1.85 -8.18
CA PRO A 100 22.00 3.22 -8.60
C PRO A 100 21.82 3.34 -10.11
N GLY A 101 20.85 4.15 -10.55
CA GLY A 101 20.49 4.30 -11.96
C GLY A 101 19.70 3.13 -12.56
N LEU A 102 19.45 2.08 -11.78
CA LEU A 102 18.68 0.89 -12.14
C LEU A 102 17.60 0.61 -11.09
N GLY A 103 17.66 -0.54 -10.41
CA GLY A 103 16.68 -0.92 -9.40
C GLY A 103 16.57 0.04 -8.20
N ALA A 104 17.61 0.80 -7.89
CA ALA A 104 17.56 1.80 -6.81
C ALA A 104 16.58 2.93 -7.07
N GLU A 105 16.26 3.20 -8.34
CA GLU A 105 15.37 4.30 -8.72
C GLU A 105 13.91 4.11 -8.31
N ILE A 106 13.56 2.98 -7.68
CA ILE A 106 12.21 2.76 -7.11
C ILE A 106 11.86 3.77 -6.02
N ASN A 107 12.84 4.42 -5.39
CA ASN A 107 12.65 5.42 -4.33
C ASN A 107 12.63 6.87 -4.87
N GLN A 108 12.51 7.05 -6.18
CA GLN A 108 12.49 8.37 -6.78
C GLN A 108 11.06 8.82 -7.13
N PRO A 109 10.77 10.14 -7.02
CA PRO A 109 9.43 10.65 -7.28
C PRO A 109 8.88 10.27 -8.67
N PHE A 110 9.71 10.24 -9.71
CA PHE A 110 9.27 9.86 -11.05
C PHE A 110 8.72 8.43 -11.13
N PHE A 111 9.14 7.53 -10.23
CA PHE A 111 8.64 6.16 -10.12
C PHE A 111 7.44 6.08 -9.16
N GLU A 112 7.47 6.82 -8.06
CA GLU A 112 6.46 6.78 -6.99
C GLU A 112 5.19 7.56 -7.35
N ASP A 113 5.31 8.77 -7.92
CA ASP A 113 4.20 9.66 -8.23
C ASP A 113 3.13 9.04 -9.15
N PRO A 114 3.50 8.23 -10.19
CA PRO A 114 2.52 7.59 -11.06
C PRO A 114 1.58 6.59 -10.39
N PHE A 115 1.86 6.14 -9.17
CA PHE A 115 0.95 5.27 -8.42
C PHE A 115 -0.30 6.00 -7.94
N SER A 116 -0.20 7.32 -7.71
CA SER A 116 -1.34 8.13 -7.27
C SER A 116 -2.46 8.11 -8.32
N GLY A 117 -3.69 7.90 -7.86
CA GLY A 117 -4.88 7.81 -8.71
C GLY A 117 -5.08 6.48 -9.43
N LYS A 118 -4.13 5.54 -9.36
CA LYS A 118 -4.32 4.17 -9.86
C LYS A 118 -5.35 3.43 -9.03
N SER A 119 -5.92 2.35 -9.59
CA SER A 119 -6.88 1.48 -8.93
C SER A 119 -6.29 0.10 -8.69
N ILE A 120 -6.66 -0.51 -7.56
CA ILE A 120 -6.22 -1.87 -7.24
C ILE A 120 -7.27 -2.94 -7.55
N PHE A 121 -8.54 -2.55 -7.75
CA PHE A 121 -9.62 -3.45 -8.10
C PHE A 121 -10.26 -3.10 -9.46
N GLU A 122 -10.65 -4.13 -10.20
CA GLU A 122 -11.56 -4.06 -11.33
C GLU A 122 -12.85 -4.77 -10.92
N GLY A 123 -13.89 -3.98 -10.62
CA GLY A 123 -15.08 -4.51 -9.94
C GLY A 123 -14.70 -5.07 -8.56
N GLU A 124 -14.94 -6.36 -8.35
CA GLU A 124 -14.58 -7.05 -7.11
C GLU A 124 -13.23 -7.79 -7.18
N GLU A 125 -12.61 -7.84 -8.37
CA GLU A 125 -11.36 -8.57 -8.59
C GLU A 125 -10.15 -7.71 -8.24
N LEU A 126 -9.27 -8.19 -7.34
CA LEU A 126 -7.99 -7.56 -7.07
C LEU A 126 -7.07 -7.71 -8.29
N LYS A 127 -6.76 -6.61 -8.96
CA LYS A 127 -5.77 -6.53 -10.04
C LYS A 127 -4.38 -6.15 -9.52
N SER A 128 -4.32 -5.46 -8.38
CA SER A 128 -3.11 -4.81 -7.87
C SER A 128 -2.56 -3.80 -8.89
N ILE A 129 -1.32 -3.34 -8.69
CA ILE A 129 -0.65 -2.46 -9.65
C ILE A 129 0.59 -3.19 -10.17
N LYS A 130 0.73 -3.23 -11.50
CA LYS A 130 1.86 -3.85 -12.17
C LYS A 130 2.88 -2.80 -12.60
N VAL A 131 4.14 -3.06 -12.37
CA VAL A 131 5.24 -2.26 -12.92
C VAL A 131 5.62 -2.87 -14.26
N ILE A 132 5.35 -2.16 -15.36
CA ILE A 132 5.35 -2.70 -16.71
C ILE A 132 6.61 -2.26 -17.46
N LYS A 133 7.42 -3.25 -17.88
CA LYS A 133 8.59 -2.99 -18.71
C LYS A 133 8.18 -2.40 -20.07
N GLY A 134 8.80 -1.29 -20.44
CA GLY A 134 8.54 -0.62 -21.71
C GLY A 134 7.36 0.34 -21.70
N GLY A 135 6.72 0.50 -20.52
CA GLY A 135 5.64 1.45 -20.30
C GLY A 135 4.27 0.80 -20.12
N ALA A 136 3.46 1.40 -19.25
CA ALA A 136 2.12 0.91 -18.90
C ALA A 136 1.03 1.47 -19.83
N GLY A 137 1.32 2.58 -20.53
CA GLY A 137 0.32 3.38 -21.22
C GLY A 137 -0.47 4.31 -20.30
N GLU A 138 -0.83 5.49 -20.80
CA GLU A 138 -1.46 6.55 -20.00
C GLU A 138 -2.80 6.13 -19.39
N ASP A 139 -3.62 5.36 -20.12
CA ASP A 139 -4.95 4.94 -19.70
C ASP A 139 -4.96 3.69 -18.80
N ASN A 140 -3.80 3.11 -18.50
CA ASN A 140 -3.75 1.90 -17.70
C ASN A 140 -3.91 2.22 -16.21
N MET A 141 -5.09 1.94 -15.67
CA MET A 141 -5.42 2.18 -14.25
C MET A 141 -4.73 1.20 -13.29
N TYR A 142 -4.19 0.08 -13.81
CA TYR A 142 -3.60 -1.01 -13.02
C TYR A 142 -2.11 -1.19 -13.27
N GLY A 143 -1.47 -0.18 -13.85
CA GLY A 143 -0.06 -0.26 -14.19
C GLY A 143 0.67 1.07 -14.15
N VAL A 144 1.97 0.98 -13.89
CA VAL A 144 2.93 2.09 -13.95
C VAL A 144 4.15 1.66 -14.76
N ASP A 145 4.91 2.63 -15.24
CA ASP A 145 6.10 2.37 -16.04
C ASP A 145 7.21 1.73 -15.20
N GLY A 146 7.85 0.73 -15.75
CA GLY A 146 9.02 0.08 -15.15
C GLY A 146 10.32 0.84 -15.42
N ILE A 147 11.28 0.62 -14.54
CA ILE A 147 12.62 1.22 -14.63
C ILE A 147 13.44 0.52 -15.71
N SER A 148 13.96 1.29 -16.65
CA SER A 148 14.87 0.75 -17.68
C SER A 148 16.12 0.15 -17.03
N GLY A 149 16.41 -1.11 -17.35
CA GLY A 149 17.51 -1.86 -16.72
C GLY A 149 17.21 -2.35 -15.29
N GLY A 150 16.10 -1.94 -14.67
CA GLY A 150 15.65 -2.35 -13.34
C GLY A 150 14.53 -3.40 -13.35
N THR A 151 14.42 -4.21 -14.39
CA THR A 151 13.26 -5.12 -14.59
C THR A 151 13.01 -6.05 -13.40
N ILE A 152 14.03 -6.70 -12.86
CA ILE A 152 13.86 -7.66 -11.74
C ILE A 152 13.36 -6.96 -10.48
N THR A 153 13.86 -5.75 -10.21
CA THR A 153 13.39 -4.96 -9.05
C THR A 153 11.95 -4.45 -9.30
N SER A 154 11.62 -4.07 -10.53
CA SER A 154 10.26 -3.69 -10.96
C SER A 154 9.27 -4.85 -10.79
N ASP A 155 9.66 -6.05 -11.21
CA ASP A 155 8.86 -7.27 -10.99
C ASP A 155 8.70 -7.55 -9.49
N GLY A 156 9.77 -7.33 -8.70
CA GLY A 156 9.73 -7.44 -7.24
C GLY A 156 8.74 -6.47 -6.58
N VAL A 157 8.61 -5.24 -7.09
CA VAL A 157 7.59 -4.29 -6.62
C VAL A 157 6.18 -4.79 -6.97
N THR A 158 5.98 -5.30 -8.19
CA THR A 158 4.70 -5.90 -8.62
C THR A 158 4.28 -7.04 -7.70
N ASP A 159 5.18 -7.98 -7.45
CA ASP A 159 4.93 -9.15 -6.60
C ASP A 159 4.65 -8.73 -5.16
N MET A 160 5.44 -7.80 -4.62
CA MET A 160 5.28 -7.25 -3.28
C MET A 160 3.89 -6.61 -3.09
N LEU A 161 3.45 -5.81 -4.06
CA LEU A 161 2.13 -5.17 -4.00
C LEU A 161 1.02 -6.21 -4.05
N LEU A 162 1.06 -7.14 -4.99
CA LEU A 162 0.03 -8.18 -5.12
C LEU A 162 -0.05 -9.04 -3.86
N GLU A 163 1.10 -9.52 -3.38
CA GLU A 163 1.17 -10.37 -2.19
C GLU A 163 0.61 -9.63 -0.96
N ARG A 164 1.07 -8.41 -0.71
CA ARG A 164 0.65 -7.65 0.45
C ARG A 164 -0.83 -7.28 0.38
N LEU A 165 -1.32 -6.71 -0.71
CA LEU A 165 -2.73 -6.35 -0.86
C LEU A 165 -3.66 -7.56 -0.72
N THR A 166 -3.26 -8.73 -1.23
CA THR A 166 -4.01 -9.98 -1.05
C THR A 166 -4.23 -10.33 0.42
N MET A 167 -3.24 -10.07 1.28
CA MET A 167 -3.34 -10.36 2.72
C MET A 167 -4.39 -9.49 3.43
N TYR A 168 -4.67 -8.29 2.93
CA TYR A 168 -5.65 -7.37 3.51
C TYR A 168 -7.07 -7.54 2.95
N LEU A 169 -7.27 -8.35 1.90
CA LEU A 169 -8.61 -8.60 1.32
C LEU A 169 -9.66 -9.00 2.35
N PRO A 170 -9.39 -9.90 3.32
CA PRO A 170 -10.38 -10.27 4.33
C PRO A 170 -10.87 -9.08 5.17
N TYR A 171 -9.99 -8.13 5.46
CA TYR A 171 -10.34 -6.90 6.16
C TYR A 171 -11.14 -5.95 5.26
N PHE A 172 -10.67 -5.72 4.03
CA PHE A 172 -11.37 -4.84 3.08
C PHE A 172 -12.80 -5.30 2.81
N ASN A 173 -13.00 -6.60 2.63
CA ASN A 173 -14.32 -7.18 2.42
C ASN A 173 -15.27 -7.00 3.61
N LYS A 174 -14.75 -6.86 4.83
CA LYS A 174 -15.54 -6.58 6.02
C LYS A 174 -16.00 -5.13 6.11
N ILE A 175 -15.13 -4.19 5.73
CA ILE A 175 -15.40 -2.75 5.93
C ILE A 175 -16.02 -2.06 4.71
N LYS A 176 -15.85 -2.60 3.48
CA LYS A 176 -16.47 -2.05 2.26
C LYS A 176 -17.97 -1.78 2.38
N PRO A 177 -18.81 -2.71 2.85
CA PRO A 177 -20.25 -2.47 2.98
C PRO A 177 -20.56 -1.29 3.93
N THR A 178 -19.77 -1.12 4.99
CA THR A 178 -19.95 -0.03 5.95
C THR A 178 -19.58 1.32 5.34
N ILE A 179 -18.56 1.36 4.49
CA ILE A 179 -18.13 2.58 3.76
C ILE A 179 -19.22 3.02 2.77
N GLU A 180 -19.78 2.08 2.00
CA GLU A 180 -20.85 2.36 1.04
C GLU A 180 -22.11 2.93 1.72
N VAL A 181 -22.53 2.37 2.84
CA VAL A 181 -23.66 2.87 3.62
C VAL A 181 -23.41 4.29 4.12
N ASN A 182 -22.25 4.55 4.68
CA ASN A 182 -21.91 5.90 5.19
C ASN A 182 -21.85 6.95 4.08
N SER A 183 -21.37 6.59 2.89
CA SER A 183 -21.32 7.50 1.75
C SER A 183 -22.72 7.89 1.25
N VAL A 184 -23.67 6.95 1.28
CA VAL A 184 -25.08 7.21 0.92
C VAL A 184 -25.73 8.16 1.92
N PHE A 185 -25.54 7.97 3.23
CA PHE A 185 -26.09 8.86 4.26
C PHE A 185 -25.49 10.25 4.19
N SER A 186 -24.17 10.39 4.02
CA SER A 186 -23.51 11.71 3.88
C SER A 186 -24.00 12.50 2.67
N SER A 187 -24.37 11.85 1.57
CA SER A 187 -24.94 12.51 0.39
C SER A 187 -26.39 12.95 0.59
N MET A 188 -27.13 12.35 1.51
CA MET A 188 -28.52 12.69 1.83
C MET A 188 -28.62 13.91 2.78
N ASP A 189 -27.61 14.14 3.62
CA ASP A 189 -27.55 15.28 4.54
C ASP A 189 -27.10 16.60 3.84
N SER A 190 -26.77 16.55 2.56
CA SER A 190 -26.27 17.67 1.77
C SER A 190 -27.29 18.27 0.81
N VAL A 191 -28.59 17.98 0.96
CA VAL A 191 -29.70 18.50 0.15
C VAL A 191 -30.57 19.47 0.92
#